data_6973a5ebb4ea25030b7173e4ed52033f
#
_entry.id   6973a5ebb4ea25030b7173e4ed52033f
#
_cell.length_a   1.000
_cell.length_b   1.000
_cell.length_c   1.000
_cell.angle_alpha   90.00
_cell.angle_beta   90.00
_cell.angle_gamma   90.00
#
_symmetry.space_group_name_H-M   'P 1'
#
loop_
_entity.id
_entity.type
_entity.pdbx_description
1 polymer ?
#
loop_
_entity_poly.entity_id
_entity_poly.type
_entity_poly.pdbx_seq_one_letter_code
_entity_poly.pdbx_strand_id
1 'polypeptide(L)'
;MENERVSRERRTHGPGLGRLVAWGVLASAFFSLSFVLNRAMSLSGGHWFWSASLRYAAMLLILGGWVGVRRGRDGLVEVARVFRSRPGFWLLSGGVGFGVFYAGICFAADHTPGWVLATTWQSTLLASPLVLRAFGLRVPLRGVFFIALVLVGISLVNLQEWRGGLSTRELVLGVVPVLVAALAYPFGNQMLNAARHGTSTRIAPIHSPALVDAASCVLLMVLGSVPFWCGLGLVMRPPAPSSSQVLQTLVVALSSGVIATPLFLRARTTASDAYSIAAVDATQAGEVVFALLGEVLLLGAPLPEAGALAGLLLVISGLVGFTLGSPAGADAEPSPSEQERANPG
;
A
#
# COMPACT_ATOMS: atom_id res chain seq x y z
N MET A 1 38.05 -21.58 -21.08
CA MET A 1 38.53 -21.08 -19.78
C MET A 1 38.48 -19.57 -19.65
N GLU A 2 38.79 -18.81 -20.72
CA GLU A 2 38.76 -17.33 -20.69
C GLU A 2 37.30 -16.78 -20.69
N ASN A 3 36.38 -17.41 -21.42
CA ASN A 3 34.96 -17.04 -21.43
C ASN A 3 34.24 -17.35 -20.12
N GLU A 4 34.70 -18.29 -19.33
CA GLU A 4 34.13 -18.58 -17.98
C GLU A 4 34.67 -17.61 -16.93
N ARG A 5 35.83 -17.07 -17.08
CA ARG A 5 36.36 -15.99 -16.20
C ARG A 5 35.62 -14.68 -16.46
N VAL A 6 35.36 -14.33 -17.72
CA VAL A 6 34.62 -13.10 -18.09
C VAL A 6 33.14 -13.19 -17.64
N SER A 7 32.54 -14.38 -17.62
CA SER A 7 31.15 -14.55 -17.08
C SER A 7 31.07 -14.54 -15.55
N ARG A 8 32.15 -14.87 -14.83
CA ARG A 8 32.25 -14.74 -13.37
C ARG A 8 32.51 -13.32 -12.91
N GLU A 9 33.26 -12.53 -13.65
CA GLU A 9 33.58 -11.12 -13.31
C GLU A 9 32.40 -10.16 -13.56
N ARG A 10 31.40 -10.52 -14.38
CA ARG A 10 30.16 -9.73 -14.57
C ARG A 10 29.05 -10.04 -13.55
N ARG A 11 29.28 -10.80 -12.52
CA ARG A 11 28.46 -10.72 -11.31
C ARG A 11 28.82 -9.43 -10.58
N THR A 12 28.48 -8.29 -11.18
CA THR A 12 28.42 -7.02 -10.48
C THR A 12 27.59 -7.26 -9.22
N HIS A 13 28.23 -7.07 -8.08
CA HIS A 13 27.62 -7.21 -6.76
C HIS A 13 26.40 -6.31 -6.71
N GLY A 14 25.20 -6.87 -6.93
CA GLY A 14 23.97 -6.21 -6.57
C GLY A 14 24.06 -5.81 -5.08
N PRO A 15 23.32 -4.81 -4.64
CA PRO A 15 23.35 -4.42 -3.23
C PRO A 15 23.05 -5.65 -2.38
N GLY A 16 23.90 -5.94 -1.39
CA GLY A 16 23.71 -7.08 -0.49
C GLY A 16 22.35 -7.00 0.23
N LEU A 17 21.85 -8.14 0.69
CA LEU A 17 20.55 -8.28 1.38
C LEU A 17 20.33 -7.20 2.47
N GLY A 18 21.37 -6.93 3.28
CA GLY A 18 21.28 -5.91 4.34
C GLY A 18 20.93 -4.52 3.83
N ARG A 19 21.42 -4.13 2.64
CA ARG A 19 21.09 -2.83 2.01
C ARG A 19 19.66 -2.81 1.48
N LEU A 20 19.17 -3.91 0.92
CA LEU A 20 17.78 -4.03 0.46
C LEU A 20 16.80 -3.94 1.63
N VAL A 21 17.10 -4.67 2.71
CA VAL A 21 16.32 -4.60 3.96
C VAL A 21 16.35 -3.20 4.56
N ALA A 22 17.52 -2.55 4.59
CA ALA A 22 17.63 -1.16 5.09
C ALA A 22 16.76 -0.18 4.28
N TRP A 23 16.69 -0.33 2.94
CA TRP A 23 15.79 0.48 2.11
C TRP A 23 14.31 0.19 2.42
N GLY A 24 13.95 -1.09 2.63
CA GLY A 24 12.58 -1.48 3.00
C GLY A 24 12.18 -0.93 4.38
N VAL A 25 13.06 -1.03 5.38
CA VAL A 25 12.84 -0.46 6.72
C VAL A 25 12.71 1.06 6.67
N LEU A 26 13.55 1.75 5.88
CA LEU A 26 13.43 3.20 5.70
C LEU A 26 12.11 3.57 5.01
N ALA A 27 11.69 2.79 4.01
CA ALA A 27 10.41 2.99 3.36
C ALA A 27 9.24 2.82 4.34
N SER A 28 9.26 1.78 5.20
CA SER A 28 8.21 1.57 6.20
C SER A 28 8.16 2.70 7.25
N ALA A 29 9.30 3.29 7.61
CA ALA A 29 9.31 4.49 8.46
C ALA A 29 8.63 5.69 7.79
N PHE A 30 8.86 5.91 6.48
CA PHE A 30 8.15 6.96 5.75
C PHE A 30 6.67 6.65 5.54
N PHE A 31 6.27 5.39 5.33
CA PHE A 31 4.86 4.99 5.24
C PHE A 31 4.13 5.21 6.56
N SER A 32 4.77 4.92 7.70
CA SER A 32 4.17 5.06 9.03
C SER A 32 3.79 6.50 9.36
N LEU A 33 4.47 7.50 8.78
CA LEU A 33 4.09 8.91 8.93
C LEU A 33 2.65 9.19 8.50
N SER A 34 2.09 8.39 7.58
CA SER A 34 0.69 8.53 7.20
C SER A 34 -0.26 8.25 8.35
N PHE A 35 0.03 7.26 9.19
CA PHE A 35 -0.80 6.91 10.34
C PHE A 35 -0.65 7.94 11.45
N VAL A 36 0.59 8.30 11.78
CA VAL A 36 0.89 9.26 12.84
C VAL A 36 0.34 10.66 12.52
N LEU A 37 0.59 11.16 11.31
CA LEU A 37 0.14 12.51 10.93
C LEU A 37 -1.37 12.59 10.71
N ASN A 38 -2.02 11.54 10.19
CA ASN A 38 -3.48 11.50 10.13
C ASN A 38 -4.08 11.58 11.54
N ARG A 39 -3.52 10.86 12.51
CA ARG A 39 -3.92 10.97 13.92
C ARG A 39 -3.64 12.35 14.50
N ALA A 40 -2.47 12.91 14.24
CA ALA A 40 -2.12 14.26 14.67
C ALA A 40 -3.08 15.34 14.16
N MET A 41 -3.44 15.25 12.86
CA MET A 41 -4.41 16.17 12.25
C MET A 41 -5.79 16.03 12.87
N SER A 42 -6.24 14.81 13.16
CA SER A 42 -7.49 14.54 13.86
C SER A 42 -7.51 15.14 15.26
N LEU A 43 -6.48 14.87 16.08
CA LEU A 43 -6.33 15.41 17.44
C LEU A 43 -6.29 16.94 17.46
N SER A 44 -5.82 17.58 16.39
CA SER A 44 -5.79 19.03 16.22
C SER A 44 -7.12 19.62 15.70
N GLY A 45 -8.18 18.81 15.62
CA GLY A 45 -9.51 19.23 15.14
C GLY A 45 -9.64 19.32 13.61
N GLY A 46 -8.66 18.80 12.88
CA GLY A 46 -8.72 18.72 11.42
C GLY A 46 -9.76 17.70 10.94
N HIS A 47 -10.55 18.04 9.93
CA HIS A 47 -11.55 17.12 9.38
C HIS A 47 -10.88 16.07 8.47
N TRP A 48 -11.09 14.79 8.73
CA TRP A 48 -10.47 13.66 8.02
C TRP A 48 -10.60 13.72 6.48
N PHE A 49 -11.69 14.29 5.97
CA PHE A 49 -11.89 14.48 4.54
C PHE A 49 -10.73 15.25 3.90
N TRP A 50 -10.27 16.33 4.55
CA TRP A 50 -9.15 17.13 4.03
C TRP A 50 -7.82 16.40 4.12
N SER A 51 -7.59 15.65 5.19
CA SER A 51 -6.39 14.79 5.31
C SER A 51 -6.31 13.78 4.16
N ALA A 52 -7.46 13.28 3.69
CA ALA A 52 -7.53 12.36 2.57
C ALA A 52 -7.48 13.06 1.21
N SER A 53 -8.40 14.00 0.94
CA SER A 53 -8.57 14.60 -0.38
C SER A 53 -7.38 15.46 -0.81
N LEU A 54 -6.82 16.26 0.10
CA LEU A 54 -5.64 17.11 -0.19
C LEU A 54 -4.40 16.30 -0.51
N ARG A 55 -4.23 15.10 0.07
CA ARG A 55 -3.15 14.19 -0.30
C ARG A 55 -3.23 13.84 -1.79
N TYR A 56 -4.41 13.47 -2.28
CA TYR A 56 -4.57 13.12 -3.69
C TYR A 56 -4.53 14.33 -4.60
N ALA A 57 -5.00 15.50 -4.15
CA ALA A 57 -4.79 16.76 -4.87
C ALA A 57 -3.29 17.08 -5.01
N ALA A 58 -2.51 16.94 -3.94
CA ALA A 58 -1.06 17.11 -3.99
C ALA A 58 -0.40 16.07 -4.91
N MET A 59 -0.78 14.80 -4.82
CA MET A 59 -0.26 13.75 -5.71
C MET A 59 -0.61 14.02 -7.17
N LEU A 60 -1.81 14.54 -7.46
CA LEU A 60 -2.21 14.93 -8.82
C LEU A 60 -1.27 15.98 -9.40
N LEU A 61 -0.95 17.01 -8.61
CA LEU A 61 -0.05 18.08 -9.04
C LEU A 61 1.40 17.59 -9.18
N ILE A 62 1.90 16.84 -8.19
CA ILE A 62 3.29 16.33 -8.19
C ILE A 62 3.49 15.34 -9.35
N LEU A 63 2.61 14.34 -9.48
CA LEU A 63 2.74 13.33 -10.53
C LEU A 63 2.45 13.91 -11.92
N GLY A 64 1.48 14.81 -12.04
CA GLY A 64 1.21 15.53 -13.28
C GLY A 64 2.42 16.35 -13.71
N GLY A 65 3.02 17.11 -12.78
CA GLY A 65 4.25 17.84 -13.01
C GLY A 65 5.42 16.93 -13.39
N TRP A 66 5.60 15.81 -12.68
CA TRP A 66 6.64 14.82 -12.96
C TRP A 66 6.50 14.21 -14.36
N VAL A 67 5.31 13.77 -14.75
CA VAL A 67 5.04 13.24 -16.09
C VAL A 67 5.27 14.31 -17.13
N GLY A 68 4.82 15.57 -16.88
CA GLY A 68 5.05 16.70 -17.76
C GLY A 68 6.53 17.03 -17.98
N VAL A 69 7.35 16.97 -16.93
CA VAL A 69 8.80 17.21 -17.03
C VAL A 69 9.53 16.05 -17.73
N ARG A 70 9.16 14.80 -17.39
CA ARG A 70 9.85 13.60 -17.90
C ARG A 70 9.43 13.22 -19.32
N ARG A 71 8.16 13.38 -19.67
CA ARG A 71 7.57 12.90 -20.93
C ARG A 71 6.97 14.03 -21.77
N GLY A 72 7.12 15.28 -21.34
CA GLY A 72 6.59 16.44 -22.05
C GLY A 72 5.05 16.47 -22.09
N ARG A 73 4.52 17.33 -22.94
CA ARG A 73 3.07 17.44 -23.19
C ARG A 73 2.48 16.13 -23.74
N ASP A 74 3.23 15.40 -24.53
CA ASP A 74 2.77 14.15 -25.14
C ASP A 74 2.47 13.09 -24.09
N GLY A 75 3.27 13.02 -23.01
CA GLY A 75 3.01 12.14 -21.87
C GLY A 75 1.70 12.47 -21.16
N LEU A 76 1.41 13.75 -20.94
CA LEU A 76 0.15 14.19 -20.33
C LEU A 76 -1.07 13.97 -21.25
N VAL A 77 -0.91 14.23 -22.55
CA VAL A 77 -1.94 13.95 -23.54
C VAL A 77 -2.24 12.45 -23.62
N GLU A 78 -1.20 11.61 -23.54
CA GLU A 78 -1.36 10.14 -23.53
C GLU A 78 -2.13 9.69 -22.29
N VAL A 79 -1.78 10.17 -21.09
CA VAL A 79 -2.52 9.89 -19.84
C VAL A 79 -4.00 10.31 -19.99
N ALA A 80 -4.26 11.52 -20.53
CA ALA A 80 -5.62 12.00 -20.75
C ALA A 80 -6.38 11.16 -21.78
N ARG A 81 -5.71 10.69 -22.84
CA ARG A 81 -6.29 9.79 -23.86
C ARG A 81 -6.67 8.45 -23.25
N VAL A 82 -5.75 7.83 -22.47
CA VAL A 82 -5.98 6.55 -21.79
C VAL A 82 -7.12 6.66 -20.79
N PHE A 83 -7.19 7.75 -20.04
CA PHE A 83 -8.30 8.00 -19.12
C PHE A 83 -9.65 8.10 -19.86
N ARG A 84 -9.70 8.90 -20.93
CA ARG A 84 -10.92 9.12 -21.71
C ARG A 84 -11.37 7.89 -22.50
N SER A 85 -10.46 6.97 -22.83
CA SER A 85 -10.80 5.73 -23.55
C SER A 85 -11.65 4.77 -22.72
N ARG A 86 -11.47 4.77 -21.38
CA ARG A 86 -12.20 3.90 -20.45
C ARG A 86 -12.48 4.61 -19.12
N PRO A 87 -13.26 5.70 -19.11
CA PRO A 87 -13.46 6.50 -17.89
C PRO A 87 -14.08 5.69 -16.76
N GLY A 88 -15.08 4.85 -17.02
CA GLY A 88 -15.72 4.01 -16.00
C GLY A 88 -14.75 3.04 -15.32
N PHE A 89 -13.77 2.51 -16.07
CA PHE A 89 -12.71 1.66 -15.49
C PHE A 89 -11.87 2.45 -14.49
N TRP A 90 -11.41 3.65 -14.86
CA TRP A 90 -10.57 4.48 -14.00
C TRP A 90 -11.34 5.03 -12.80
N LEU A 91 -12.62 5.41 -12.99
CA LEU A 91 -13.49 5.84 -11.90
C LEU A 91 -13.69 4.73 -10.87
N LEU A 92 -13.88 3.49 -11.31
CA LEU A 92 -14.04 2.36 -10.40
C LEU A 92 -12.72 2.00 -9.72
N SER A 93 -11.65 1.80 -10.50
CA SER A 93 -10.36 1.37 -9.94
C SER A 93 -9.74 2.45 -9.04
N GLY A 94 -9.75 3.71 -9.47
CA GLY A 94 -9.24 4.85 -8.69
C GLY A 94 -10.17 5.23 -7.54
N GLY A 95 -11.49 5.31 -7.78
CA GLY A 95 -12.47 5.63 -6.75
C GLY A 95 -12.47 4.62 -5.60
N VAL A 96 -12.40 3.33 -5.90
CA VAL A 96 -12.31 2.29 -4.85
C VAL A 96 -10.89 2.21 -4.31
N GLY A 97 -9.89 2.00 -5.17
CA GLY A 97 -8.52 1.71 -4.76
C GLY A 97 -7.78 2.86 -4.08
N PHE A 98 -8.15 4.11 -4.39
CA PHE A 98 -7.55 5.30 -3.78
C PHE A 98 -8.58 6.14 -3.02
N GLY A 99 -9.82 6.26 -3.51
CA GLY A 99 -10.89 6.99 -2.84
C GLY A 99 -11.35 6.31 -1.56
N VAL A 100 -12.05 5.19 -1.69
CA VAL A 100 -12.61 4.44 -0.54
C VAL A 100 -11.51 3.98 0.41
N PHE A 101 -10.40 3.48 -0.14
CA PHE A 101 -9.23 3.06 0.65
C PHE A 101 -8.80 4.16 1.63
N TYR A 102 -8.43 5.32 1.11
CA TYR A 102 -7.79 6.33 1.96
C TYR A 102 -8.81 7.13 2.77
N ALA A 103 -10.06 7.23 2.31
CA ALA A 103 -11.15 7.72 3.13
C ALA A 103 -11.32 6.88 4.40
N GLY A 104 -11.30 5.55 4.27
CA GLY A 104 -11.38 4.63 5.41
C GLY A 104 -10.22 4.81 6.39
N ILE A 105 -8.99 4.96 5.90
CA ILE A 105 -7.80 5.19 6.74
C ILE A 105 -7.90 6.53 7.50
N CYS A 106 -8.21 7.63 6.81
CA CYS A 106 -8.29 8.94 7.45
C CYS A 106 -9.48 9.06 8.40
N PHE A 107 -10.64 8.48 8.05
CA PHE A 107 -11.80 8.44 8.93
C PHE A 107 -11.51 7.64 10.22
N ALA A 108 -10.87 6.49 10.10
CA ALA A 108 -10.52 5.67 11.26
C ALA A 108 -9.54 6.38 12.21
N ALA A 109 -8.67 7.25 11.69
CA ALA A 109 -7.74 8.05 12.49
C ALA A 109 -8.43 9.02 13.46
N ASP A 110 -9.71 9.39 13.22
CA ASP A 110 -10.51 10.18 14.16
C ASP A 110 -10.94 9.36 15.39
N HIS A 111 -10.97 8.03 15.30
CA HIS A 111 -11.57 7.15 16.28
C HIS A 111 -10.59 6.21 16.98
N THR A 112 -9.37 6.05 16.48
CA THR A 112 -8.39 5.12 17.03
C THR A 112 -6.97 5.67 16.91
N PRO A 113 -6.05 5.28 17.82
CA PRO A 113 -4.64 5.61 17.69
C PRO A 113 -4.05 5.15 16.35
N GLY A 114 -3.09 5.90 15.80
CA GLY A 114 -2.51 5.61 14.49
C GLY A 114 -1.74 4.30 14.46
N TRP A 115 -1.09 3.88 15.56
CA TRP A 115 -0.42 2.59 15.64
C TRP A 115 -1.42 1.41 15.65
N VAL A 116 -2.61 1.58 16.27
CA VAL A 116 -3.71 0.60 16.22
C VAL A 116 -4.27 0.52 14.81
N LEU A 117 -4.43 1.67 14.16
CA LEU A 117 -4.83 1.76 12.75
C LEU A 117 -3.80 1.07 11.85
N ALA A 118 -2.50 1.34 12.03
CA ALA A 118 -1.42 0.68 11.29
C ALA A 118 -1.42 -0.84 11.52
N THR A 119 -1.69 -1.29 12.73
CA THR A 119 -1.82 -2.72 13.09
C THR A 119 -3.02 -3.34 12.38
N THR A 120 -4.18 -2.69 12.45
CA THR A 120 -5.42 -3.17 11.81
C THR A 120 -5.29 -3.18 10.28
N TRP A 121 -4.57 -2.22 9.71
CA TRP A 121 -4.25 -2.14 8.28
C TRP A 121 -3.51 -3.39 7.77
N GLN A 122 -2.76 -4.10 8.60
CA GLN A 122 -2.09 -5.34 8.21
C GLN A 122 -3.07 -6.44 7.79
N SER A 123 -4.37 -6.28 8.06
CA SER A 123 -5.44 -7.13 7.51
C SER A 123 -5.48 -7.14 5.98
N THR A 124 -4.81 -6.18 5.31
CA THR A 124 -4.61 -6.18 3.85
C THR A 124 -3.86 -7.43 3.37
N LEU A 125 -3.05 -8.06 4.25
CA LEU A 125 -2.41 -9.35 3.98
C LEU A 125 -3.43 -10.46 3.72
N LEU A 126 -4.59 -10.40 4.39
CA LEU A 126 -5.71 -11.32 4.21
C LEU A 126 -6.58 -10.94 3.01
N ALA A 127 -6.80 -9.64 2.88
CA ALA A 127 -7.65 -9.09 1.84
C ALA A 127 -7.05 -9.34 0.44
N SER A 128 -5.72 -9.25 0.29
CA SER A 128 -5.06 -9.45 -0.99
C SER A 128 -5.30 -10.83 -1.61
N PRO A 129 -5.10 -11.95 -0.91
CA PRO A 129 -5.46 -13.29 -1.41
C PRO A 129 -6.92 -13.44 -1.80
N LEU A 130 -7.84 -12.86 -1.00
CA LEU A 130 -9.28 -12.90 -1.29
C LEU A 130 -9.60 -12.16 -2.59
N VAL A 131 -9.02 -10.97 -2.77
CA VAL A 131 -9.17 -10.19 -3.99
C VAL A 131 -8.58 -10.94 -5.18
N LEU A 132 -7.36 -11.47 -5.09
CA LEU A 132 -6.73 -12.26 -6.16
C LEU A 132 -7.61 -13.44 -6.58
N ARG A 133 -8.19 -14.16 -5.60
CA ARG A 133 -9.12 -15.26 -5.87
C ARG A 133 -10.38 -14.79 -6.60
N ALA A 134 -10.91 -13.63 -6.26
CA ALA A 134 -12.06 -13.04 -6.94
C ALA A 134 -11.76 -12.68 -8.41
N PHE A 135 -10.49 -12.41 -8.73
CA PHE A 135 -10.00 -12.21 -10.10
C PHE A 135 -9.60 -13.52 -10.80
N GLY A 136 -9.86 -14.69 -10.20
CA GLY A 136 -9.60 -16.00 -10.78
C GLY A 136 -8.16 -16.51 -10.61
N LEU A 137 -7.32 -15.82 -9.83
CA LEU A 137 -5.95 -16.23 -9.54
C LEU A 137 -5.91 -17.25 -8.41
N ARG A 138 -5.02 -18.25 -8.52
CA ARG A 138 -4.83 -19.25 -7.47
C ARG A 138 -3.88 -18.71 -6.41
N VAL A 139 -4.28 -18.83 -5.14
CA VAL A 139 -3.46 -18.40 -4.01
C VAL A 139 -3.05 -19.65 -3.21
N PRO A 140 -1.74 -19.87 -2.98
CA PRO A 140 -1.27 -21.01 -2.18
C PRO A 140 -1.74 -20.90 -0.72
N LEU A 141 -2.28 -21.99 -0.17
CA LEU A 141 -2.77 -22.03 1.22
C LEU A 141 -1.65 -22.11 2.28
N ARG A 142 -0.39 -22.17 1.87
CA ARG A 142 0.77 -22.36 2.77
C ARG A 142 0.95 -21.27 3.82
N GLY A 143 0.37 -20.09 3.60
CA GLY A 143 0.44 -18.95 4.52
C GLY A 143 -0.68 -18.88 5.56
N VAL A 144 -1.66 -19.79 5.56
CA VAL A 144 -2.87 -19.70 6.42
C VAL A 144 -2.54 -19.59 7.91
N PHE A 145 -1.51 -20.32 8.38
CA PHE A 145 -1.05 -20.23 9.78
C PHE A 145 -0.59 -18.80 10.14
N PHE A 146 0.25 -18.21 9.32
CA PHE A 146 0.75 -16.85 9.56
C PHE A 146 -0.35 -15.80 9.44
N ILE A 147 -1.27 -16.00 8.51
CA ILE A 147 -2.48 -15.19 8.38
C ILE A 147 -3.32 -15.25 9.66
N ALA A 148 -3.54 -16.44 10.22
CA ALA A 148 -4.25 -16.60 11.49
C ALA A 148 -3.52 -15.90 12.64
N LEU A 149 -2.18 -15.96 12.68
CA LEU A 149 -1.37 -15.26 13.66
C LEU A 149 -1.55 -13.74 13.60
N VAL A 150 -1.53 -13.17 12.38
CA VAL A 150 -1.81 -11.73 12.16
C VAL A 150 -3.22 -11.37 12.65
N LEU A 151 -4.24 -12.17 12.32
CA LEU A 151 -5.62 -11.92 12.77
C LEU A 151 -5.75 -11.94 14.30
N VAL A 152 -5.18 -12.95 14.95
CA VAL A 152 -5.17 -13.04 16.41
C VAL A 152 -4.49 -11.83 17.02
N GLY A 153 -3.34 -11.41 16.46
CA GLY A 153 -2.62 -10.23 16.91
C GLY A 153 -3.44 -8.93 16.76
N ILE A 154 -4.05 -8.70 15.59
CA ILE A 154 -4.94 -7.55 15.35
C ILE A 154 -6.11 -7.57 16.33
N SER A 155 -6.75 -8.73 16.53
CA SER A 155 -7.87 -8.86 17.44
C SER A 155 -7.46 -8.57 18.88
N LEU A 156 -6.28 -9.05 19.30
CA LEU A 156 -5.76 -8.81 20.65
C LEU A 156 -5.47 -7.34 20.90
N VAL A 157 -4.83 -6.65 19.95
CA VAL A 157 -4.58 -5.19 20.04
C VAL A 157 -5.90 -4.44 20.20
N ASN A 158 -6.88 -4.67 19.32
CA ASN A 158 -8.15 -3.96 19.37
C ASN A 158 -8.97 -4.30 20.63
N LEU A 159 -8.88 -5.54 21.13
CA LEU A 159 -9.52 -5.94 22.40
C LEU A 159 -8.90 -5.23 23.61
N GLN A 160 -7.59 -5.04 23.62
CA GLN A 160 -6.91 -4.33 24.72
C GLN A 160 -7.26 -2.83 24.71
N GLU A 161 -7.31 -2.21 23.55
CA GLU A 161 -7.75 -0.81 23.43
C GLU A 161 -9.21 -0.62 23.88
N TRP A 162 -10.09 -1.57 23.55
CA TRP A 162 -11.47 -1.56 24.05
C TRP A 162 -11.53 -1.69 25.57
N ARG A 163 -10.71 -2.57 26.17
CA ARG A 163 -10.61 -2.71 27.63
C ARG A 163 -9.95 -1.50 28.29
N GLY A 164 -9.04 -0.84 27.59
CA GLY A 164 -8.34 0.37 28.01
C GLY A 164 -9.20 1.64 27.99
N GLY A 165 -10.45 1.57 27.54
CA GLY A 165 -11.42 2.68 27.63
C GLY A 165 -12.00 3.17 26.30
N LEU A 166 -11.58 2.64 25.14
CA LEU A 166 -12.26 2.91 23.88
C LEU A 166 -13.70 2.38 23.92
N SER A 167 -14.65 3.25 23.60
CA SER A 167 -16.05 2.82 23.49
C SER A 167 -16.22 1.83 22.33
N THR A 168 -17.24 0.96 22.43
CA THR A 168 -17.58 0.04 21.32
C THR A 168 -17.84 0.79 20.01
N ARG A 169 -18.39 2.01 20.06
CA ARG A 169 -18.62 2.85 18.89
C ARG A 169 -17.29 3.28 18.25
N GLU A 170 -16.35 3.78 19.04
CA GLU A 170 -15.04 4.19 18.56
C GLU A 170 -14.27 3.00 17.98
N LEU A 171 -14.32 1.84 18.64
CA LEU A 171 -13.72 0.62 18.11
C LEU A 171 -14.30 0.25 16.73
N VAL A 172 -15.62 0.23 16.58
CA VAL A 172 -16.26 -0.10 15.29
C VAL A 172 -15.90 0.93 14.21
N LEU A 173 -15.94 2.23 14.54
CA LEU A 173 -15.60 3.31 13.62
C LEU A 173 -14.10 3.37 13.30
N GLY A 174 -13.25 2.85 14.16
CA GLY A 174 -11.82 2.69 13.91
C GLY A 174 -11.47 1.45 13.09
N VAL A 175 -12.12 0.32 13.34
CA VAL A 175 -11.76 -0.98 12.74
C VAL A 175 -12.45 -1.19 11.38
N VAL A 176 -13.77 -1.02 11.31
CA VAL A 176 -14.53 -1.37 10.09
C VAL A 176 -14.09 -0.60 8.85
N PRO A 177 -13.87 0.73 8.90
CA PRO A 177 -13.36 1.47 7.75
C PRO A 177 -11.98 1.01 7.29
N VAL A 178 -11.12 0.58 8.23
CA VAL A 178 -9.79 0.03 7.88
C VAL A 178 -9.91 -1.33 7.20
N LEU A 179 -10.82 -2.20 7.63
CA LEU A 179 -11.09 -3.48 6.96
C LEU A 179 -11.65 -3.27 5.54
N VAL A 180 -12.53 -2.28 5.36
CA VAL A 180 -13.00 -1.88 4.02
C VAL A 180 -11.83 -1.35 3.18
N ALA A 181 -10.99 -0.51 3.75
CA ALA A 181 -9.79 0.02 3.09
C ALA A 181 -8.82 -1.10 2.68
N ALA A 182 -8.65 -2.11 3.56
CA ALA A 182 -7.79 -3.26 3.32
C ALA A 182 -8.25 -4.15 2.14
N LEU A 183 -9.55 -4.15 1.82
CA LEU A 183 -10.11 -4.79 0.62
C LEU A 183 -10.05 -3.85 -0.60
N ALA A 184 -10.35 -2.57 -0.40
CA ALA A 184 -10.44 -1.60 -1.48
C ALA A 184 -9.10 -1.35 -2.18
N TYR A 185 -8.01 -1.25 -1.42
CA TYR A 185 -6.68 -1.00 -1.96
C TYR A 185 -6.18 -2.12 -2.90
N PRO A 186 -6.14 -3.41 -2.50
CA PRO A 186 -5.73 -4.47 -3.39
C PRO A 186 -6.71 -4.66 -4.56
N PHE A 187 -8.01 -4.39 -4.38
CA PHE A 187 -8.99 -4.45 -5.47
C PHE A 187 -8.65 -3.46 -6.59
N GLY A 188 -8.42 -2.17 -6.27
CA GLY A 188 -8.05 -1.16 -7.26
C GLY A 188 -6.71 -1.47 -7.95
N ASN A 189 -5.71 -1.91 -7.16
CA ASN A 189 -4.41 -2.30 -7.69
C ASN A 189 -4.50 -3.54 -8.60
N GLN A 190 -5.33 -4.52 -8.26
CA GLN A 190 -5.52 -5.70 -9.10
C GLN A 190 -6.28 -5.39 -10.38
N MET A 191 -7.24 -4.45 -10.36
CA MET A 191 -7.85 -3.94 -11.60
C MET A 191 -6.80 -3.34 -12.53
N LEU A 192 -5.93 -2.46 -12.00
CA LEU A 192 -4.83 -1.87 -12.77
C LEU A 192 -3.88 -2.95 -13.32
N ASN A 193 -3.49 -3.91 -12.48
CA ASN A 193 -2.61 -5.01 -12.88
C ASN A 193 -3.22 -5.84 -14.00
N ALA A 194 -4.50 -6.20 -13.88
CA ALA A 194 -5.22 -6.94 -14.91
C ALA A 194 -5.30 -6.17 -16.24
N ALA A 195 -5.53 -4.85 -16.19
CA ALA A 195 -5.54 -4.01 -17.39
C ALA A 195 -4.15 -3.88 -18.04
N ARG A 196 -3.06 -3.88 -17.26
CA ARG A 196 -1.68 -3.81 -17.77
C ARG A 196 -1.23 -5.10 -18.44
N HIS A 197 -1.54 -6.24 -17.82
CA HIS A 197 -0.96 -7.53 -18.19
C HIS A 197 -1.95 -8.48 -18.88
N GLY A 198 -3.23 -8.10 -19.00
CA GLY A 198 -4.25 -8.95 -19.60
C GLY A 198 -4.54 -10.24 -18.81
N THR A 199 -4.28 -10.24 -17.50
CA THR A 199 -4.39 -11.44 -16.64
C THR A 199 -5.83 -11.78 -16.24
N SER A 200 -6.83 -11.04 -16.72
CA SER A 200 -8.24 -11.26 -16.39
C SER A 200 -9.08 -11.41 -17.65
N THR A 201 -9.96 -12.41 -17.67
CA THR A 201 -10.95 -12.58 -18.74
C THR A 201 -12.05 -11.51 -18.73
N ARG A 202 -12.22 -10.80 -17.59
CA ARG A 202 -13.28 -9.79 -17.41
C ARG A 202 -12.80 -8.37 -17.70
N ILE A 203 -11.49 -8.13 -17.67
CA ILE A 203 -10.88 -6.81 -17.88
C ILE A 203 -10.01 -6.90 -19.12
N ALA A 204 -10.47 -6.27 -20.19
CA ALA A 204 -9.68 -6.22 -21.41
C ALA A 204 -8.40 -5.41 -21.20
N PRO A 205 -7.25 -5.86 -21.73
CA PRO A 205 -5.98 -5.15 -21.58
C PRO A 205 -6.02 -3.75 -22.19
N ILE A 206 -5.22 -2.86 -21.65
CA ILE A 206 -5.03 -1.51 -22.16
C ILE A 206 -3.58 -1.40 -22.65
N HIS A 207 -3.39 -1.39 -23.94
CA HIS A 207 -2.07 -1.24 -24.56
C HIS A 207 -1.74 0.24 -24.71
N SER A 208 -0.91 0.77 -23.80
CA SER A 208 -0.44 2.15 -23.85
C SER A 208 0.91 2.31 -23.16
N PRO A 209 1.81 3.16 -23.73
CA PRO A 209 3.05 3.54 -23.06
C PRO A 209 2.85 4.17 -21.67
N ALA A 210 1.67 4.77 -21.42
CA ALA A 210 1.36 5.32 -20.09
C ALA A 210 1.26 4.23 -19.01
N LEU A 211 0.87 3.01 -19.34
CA LEU A 211 0.78 1.92 -18.38
C LEU A 211 2.13 1.21 -18.11
N VAL A 212 3.15 1.46 -18.90
CA VAL A 212 4.51 1.00 -18.63
C VAL A 212 5.18 1.86 -17.54
N ASP A 213 4.85 3.16 -17.51
CA ASP A 213 5.39 4.11 -16.53
C ASP A 213 4.58 4.12 -15.24
N ALA A 214 5.26 3.81 -14.12
CA ALA A 214 4.62 3.72 -12.81
C ALA A 214 3.96 5.06 -12.38
N ALA A 215 4.60 6.21 -12.67
CA ALA A 215 4.04 7.52 -12.31
C ALA A 215 2.74 7.81 -13.07
N SER A 216 2.69 7.45 -14.35
CA SER A 216 1.47 7.58 -15.18
C SER A 216 0.36 6.64 -14.70
N CYS A 217 0.69 5.41 -14.26
CA CYS A 217 -0.29 4.49 -13.67
C CYS A 217 -0.92 5.07 -12.40
N VAL A 218 -0.09 5.57 -11.49
CA VAL A 218 -0.57 6.19 -10.24
C VAL A 218 -1.37 7.45 -10.56
N LEU A 219 -0.92 8.27 -11.52
CA LEU A 219 -1.65 9.47 -11.95
C LEU A 219 -3.05 9.13 -12.50
N LEU A 220 -3.18 8.06 -13.29
CA LEU A 220 -4.48 7.58 -13.78
C LEU A 220 -5.41 7.14 -12.65
N MET A 221 -4.89 6.44 -11.64
CA MET A 221 -5.65 6.04 -10.45
C MET A 221 -6.06 7.25 -9.62
N VAL A 222 -5.17 8.24 -9.45
CA VAL A 222 -5.49 9.51 -8.77
C VAL A 222 -6.59 10.25 -9.52
N LEU A 223 -6.48 10.42 -10.85
CA LEU A 223 -7.52 11.03 -11.68
C LEU A 223 -8.86 10.29 -11.52
N GLY A 224 -8.84 8.96 -11.48
CA GLY A 224 -10.03 8.14 -11.25
C GLY A 224 -10.69 8.39 -9.89
N SER A 225 -9.93 8.76 -8.87
CA SER A 225 -10.45 9.05 -7.54
C SER A 225 -11.02 10.47 -7.39
N VAL A 226 -10.71 11.40 -8.29
CA VAL A 226 -11.17 12.81 -8.19
C VAL A 226 -12.68 12.94 -8.03
N PRO A 227 -13.54 12.29 -8.86
CA PRO A 227 -14.99 12.42 -8.70
C PRO A 227 -15.52 11.89 -7.37
N PHE A 228 -14.88 10.86 -6.80
CA PHE A 228 -15.20 10.37 -5.45
C PHE A 228 -14.97 11.49 -4.41
N TRP A 229 -13.81 12.16 -4.45
CA TRP A 229 -13.50 13.25 -3.53
C TRP A 229 -14.40 14.46 -3.73
N CYS A 230 -14.69 14.83 -4.96
CA CYS A 230 -15.62 15.92 -5.27
C CYS A 230 -17.03 15.61 -4.74
N GLY A 231 -17.55 14.42 -5.03
CA GLY A 231 -18.86 13.98 -4.56
C GLY A 231 -18.96 13.93 -3.04
N LEU A 232 -17.96 13.35 -2.37
CA LEU A 232 -17.88 13.27 -0.92
C LEU A 232 -17.81 14.66 -0.27
N GLY A 233 -17.01 15.58 -0.83
CA GLY A 233 -16.90 16.96 -0.34
C GLY A 233 -18.20 17.75 -0.48
N LEU A 234 -18.96 17.55 -1.58
CA LEU A 234 -20.26 18.19 -1.78
C LEU A 234 -21.32 17.69 -0.79
N VAL A 235 -21.27 16.40 -0.44
CA VAL A 235 -22.20 15.79 0.54
C VAL A 235 -21.84 16.21 1.97
N MET A 236 -20.57 16.14 2.34
CA MET A 236 -20.12 16.35 3.72
C MET A 236 -19.99 17.84 4.08
N ARG A 237 -19.66 18.67 3.09
CA ARG A 237 -19.42 20.13 3.26
C ARG A 237 -18.53 20.43 4.48
N PRO A 238 -17.34 19.81 4.58
CA PRO A 238 -16.47 19.98 5.74
C PRO A 238 -16.01 21.43 5.87
N PRO A 239 -15.79 21.94 7.11
CA PRO A 239 -15.19 23.26 7.31
C PRO A 239 -13.82 23.35 6.62
N ALA A 240 -13.40 24.57 6.26
CA ALA A 240 -12.09 24.75 5.61
C ALA A 240 -10.94 24.18 6.44
N PRO A 241 -9.92 23.56 5.80
CA PRO A 241 -8.79 23.00 6.51
C PRO A 241 -7.91 24.11 7.07
N SER A 242 -7.27 23.86 8.21
CA SER A 242 -6.24 24.75 8.75
C SER A 242 -4.96 24.67 7.91
N SER A 243 -4.15 25.74 7.95
CA SER A 243 -2.82 25.74 7.30
C SER A 243 -1.92 24.61 7.80
N SER A 244 -2.01 24.27 9.09
CA SER A 244 -1.29 23.14 9.70
C SER A 244 -1.73 21.80 9.08
N GLN A 245 -3.04 21.59 8.91
CA GLN A 245 -3.56 20.37 8.27
C GLN A 245 -3.10 20.25 6.80
N VAL A 246 -3.13 21.37 6.06
CA VAL A 246 -2.61 21.39 4.67
C VAL A 246 -1.13 21.00 4.65
N LEU A 247 -0.30 21.60 5.51
CA LEU A 247 1.13 21.31 5.57
C LEU A 247 1.40 19.85 5.96
N GLN A 248 0.73 19.34 6.99
CA GLN A 248 0.89 17.94 7.42
C GLN A 248 0.46 16.97 6.30
N THR A 249 -0.63 17.27 5.59
CA THR A 249 -1.07 16.46 4.45
C THR A 249 -0.06 16.48 3.30
N LEU A 250 0.59 17.60 3.02
CA LEU A 250 1.68 17.67 2.05
C LEU A 250 2.87 16.82 2.48
N VAL A 251 3.24 16.83 3.78
CA VAL A 251 4.28 15.93 4.31
C VAL A 251 3.90 14.48 4.12
N VAL A 252 2.65 14.09 4.37
CA VAL A 252 2.15 12.73 4.11
C VAL A 252 2.24 12.38 2.63
N ALA A 253 1.83 13.28 1.73
CA ALA A 253 1.90 13.03 0.29
C ALA A 253 3.34 12.83 -0.19
N LEU A 254 4.28 13.64 0.30
CA LEU A 254 5.69 13.54 -0.04
C LEU A 254 6.34 12.29 0.57
N SER A 255 6.14 12.05 1.87
CA SER A 255 6.78 10.94 2.59
C SER A 255 6.32 9.59 2.04
N SER A 256 5.03 9.32 2.05
CA SER A 256 4.50 8.01 1.66
C SER A 256 4.35 7.85 0.13
N GLY A 257 3.97 8.90 -0.59
CA GLY A 257 3.72 8.84 -2.03
C GLY A 257 5.01 8.97 -2.87
N VAL A 258 5.85 9.94 -2.53
CA VAL A 258 7.01 10.30 -3.37
C VAL A 258 8.32 9.65 -2.88
N ILE A 259 8.50 9.46 -1.58
CA ILE A 259 9.74 8.90 -1.02
C ILE A 259 9.60 7.39 -0.75
N ALA A 260 8.63 7.00 0.08
CA ALA A 260 8.52 5.60 0.52
C ALA A 260 8.21 4.65 -0.62
N THR A 261 7.26 4.99 -1.49
CA THR A 261 6.84 4.10 -2.59
C THR A 261 7.97 3.78 -3.57
N PRO A 262 8.73 4.77 -4.13
CA PRO A 262 9.86 4.46 -5.00
C PRO A 262 11.00 3.73 -4.27
N LEU A 263 11.25 4.07 -2.99
CA LEU A 263 12.31 3.43 -2.21
C LEU A 263 12.01 1.95 -1.98
N PHE A 264 10.78 1.63 -1.57
CA PHE A 264 10.32 0.25 -1.38
C PHE A 264 10.35 -0.53 -2.70
N LEU A 265 9.81 0.06 -3.77
CA LEU A 265 9.80 -0.55 -5.09
C LEU A 265 11.21 -0.81 -5.60
N ARG A 266 12.14 0.13 -5.40
CA ARG A 266 13.56 -0.04 -5.74
C ARG A 266 14.18 -1.20 -4.95
N ALA A 267 13.93 -1.29 -3.65
CA ALA A 267 14.42 -2.40 -2.83
C ALA A 267 13.93 -3.75 -3.39
N ARG A 268 12.62 -3.83 -3.65
CA ARG A 268 11.95 -5.04 -4.14
C ARG A 268 12.37 -5.44 -5.56
N THR A 269 12.49 -4.49 -6.48
CA THR A 269 12.89 -4.78 -7.88
C THR A 269 14.37 -5.04 -8.06
N THR A 270 15.21 -4.62 -7.10
CA THR A 270 16.66 -4.89 -7.12
C THR A 270 16.97 -6.25 -6.47
N ALA A 271 16.07 -6.78 -5.66
CA ALA A 271 16.18 -8.13 -5.11
C ALA A 271 16.16 -9.16 -6.26
N SER A 272 17.17 -10.04 -6.29
CA SER A 272 17.42 -10.98 -7.40
C SER A 272 16.88 -12.39 -7.15
N ASP A 273 16.48 -12.69 -5.94
CA ASP A 273 16.03 -14.00 -5.53
C ASP A 273 14.80 -13.91 -4.61
N ALA A 274 14.07 -15.00 -4.52
CA ALA A 274 12.82 -15.12 -3.76
C ALA A 274 12.96 -14.75 -2.28
N TYR A 275 14.06 -15.13 -1.65
CA TYR A 275 14.31 -14.83 -0.25
C TYR A 275 14.54 -13.35 -0.01
N SER A 276 15.33 -12.71 -0.87
CA SER A 276 15.60 -11.26 -0.80
C SER A 276 14.32 -10.43 -1.03
N ILE A 277 13.45 -10.84 -1.97
CA ILE A 277 12.15 -10.18 -2.19
C ILE A 277 11.27 -10.31 -0.93
N ALA A 278 11.15 -11.52 -0.39
CA ALA A 278 10.38 -11.77 0.82
C ALA A 278 10.92 -11.00 2.03
N ALA A 279 12.25 -10.91 2.18
CA ALA A 279 12.86 -10.12 3.25
C ALA A 279 12.55 -8.63 3.13
N VAL A 280 12.51 -8.07 1.91
CA VAL A 280 12.09 -6.68 1.68
C VAL A 280 10.60 -6.52 2.00
N ASP A 281 9.74 -7.43 1.54
CA ASP A 281 8.30 -7.35 1.81
C ASP A 281 8.00 -7.46 3.32
N ALA A 282 8.76 -8.26 4.06
CA ALA A 282 8.64 -8.38 5.52
C ALA A 282 8.95 -7.08 6.27
N THR A 283 9.73 -6.16 5.68
CA THR A 283 10.02 -4.87 6.32
C THR A 283 8.78 -3.98 6.49
N GLN A 284 7.69 -4.26 5.78
CA GLN A 284 6.41 -3.54 5.95
C GLN A 284 5.83 -3.72 7.36
N ALA A 285 6.15 -4.81 8.06
CA ALA A 285 5.82 -4.97 9.47
C ALA A 285 6.39 -3.82 10.35
N GLY A 286 7.48 -3.19 9.90
CA GLY A 286 8.06 -2.01 10.54
C GLY A 286 7.12 -0.80 10.58
N GLU A 287 6.14 -0.70 9.67
CA GLU A 287 5.15 0.39 9.68
C GLU A 287 4.43 0.50 11.03
N VAL A 288 4.09 -0.64 11.62
CA VAL A 288 3.39 -0.68 12.90
C VAL A 288 4.29 -0.21 14.05
N VAL A 289 5.55 -0.66 14.03
CA VAL A 289 6.54 -0.25 15.04
C VAL A 289 6.82 1.24 14.94
N PHE A 290 7.06 1.75 13.74
CA PHE A 290 7.32 3.19 13.53
C PHE A 290 6.08 4.05 13.80
N ALA A 291 4.87 3.55 13.54
CA ALA A 291 3.65 4.26 13.91
C ALA A 291 3.51 4.37 15.43
N LEU A 292 3.75 3.29 16.17
CA LEU A 292 3.77 3.32 17.64
C LEU A 292 4.83 4.28 18.17
N LEU A 293 6.07 4.17 17.70
CA LEU A 293 7.14 5.06 18.10
C LEU A 293 6.82 6.51 17.77
N GLY A 294 6.28 6.78 16.59
CA GLY A 294 5.87 8.11 16.18
C GLY A 294 4.78 8.71 17.07
N GLU A 295 3.77 7.94 17.47
CA GLU A 295 2.75 8.43 18.41
C GLU A 295 3.30 8.70 19.80
N VAL A 296 4.10 7.79 20.34
CA VAL A 296 4.73 8.00 21.66
C VAL A 296 5.65 9.21 21.66
N LEU A 297 6.52 9.35 20.65
CA LEU A 297 7.54 10.39 20.62
C LEU A 297 7.03 11.76 20.15
N LEU A 298 6.10 11.79 19.20
CA LEU A 298 5.63 13.03 18.57
C LEU A 298 4.28 13.50 19.13
N LEU A 299 3.41 12.59 19.55
CA LEU A 299 2.08 12.92 20.08
C LEU A 299 1.98 12.74 21.59
N GLY A 300 3.03 12.25 22.25
CA GLY A 300 3.03 12.01 23.71
C GLY A 300 2.05 10.91 24.14
N ALA A 301 1.71 10.00 23.24
CA ALA A 301 0.81 8.89 23.56
C ALA A 301 1.42 7.96 24.62
N PRO A 302 0.63 7.38 25.53
CA PRO A 302 1.13 6.41 26.49
C PRO A 302 1.60 5.14 25.78
N LEU A 303 2.55 4.43 26.39
CA LEU A 303 2.94 3.12 25.90
C LEU A 303 1.76 2.13 26.04
N PRO A 304 1.55 1.26 25.05
CA PRO A 304 0.51 0.25 25.11
C PRO A 304 0.72 -0.72 26.27
N GLU A 305 -0.37 -1.26 26.79
CA GLU A 305 -0.30 -2.32 27.81
C GLU A 305 0.34 -3.61 27.27
N ALA A 306 0.82 -4.46 28.15
CA ALA A 306 1.53 -5.71 27.81
C ALA A 306 0.72 -6.61 26.85
N GLY A 307 -0.61 -6.66 27.00
CA GLY A 307 -1.48 -7.42 26.12
C GLY A 307 -1.52 -6.88 24.69
N ALA A 308 -1.52 -5.56 24.51
CA ALA A 308 -1.46 -4.91 23.21
C ALA A 308 -0.07 -5.10 22.56
N LEU A 309 1.02 -5.00 23.34
CA LEU A 309 2.37 -5.32 22.87
C LEU A 309 2.50 -6.80 22.43
N ALA A 310 1.89 -7.73 23.16
CA ALA A 310 1.86 -9.14 22.76
C ALA A 310 1.10 -9.31 21.41
N GLY A 311 -0.04 -8.64 21.24
CA GLY A 311 -0.76 -8.61 19.97
C GLY A 311 0.08 -8.05 18.82
N LEU A 312 0.80 -6.96 19.08
CA LEU A 312 1.73 -6.36 18.11
C LEU A 312 2.84 -7.33 17.69
N LEU A 313 3.45 -8.04 18.64
CA LEU A 313 4.47 -9.06 18.36
C LEU A 313 3.91 -10.22 17.51
N LEU A 314 2.66 -10.63 17.75
CA LEU A 314 1.99 -11.64 16.93
C LEU A 314 1.80 -11.15 15.49
N VAL A 315 1.38 -9.89 15.30
CA VAL A 315 1.23 -9.29 13.95
C VAL A 315 2.57 -9.27 13.23
N ILE A 316 3.61 -8.75 13.88
CA ILE A 316 4.95 -8.68 13.28
C ILE A 316 5.49 -10.09 12.94
N SER A 317 5.36 -11.03 13.86
CA SER A 317 5.80 -12.41 13.64
C SER A 317 5.03 -13.09 12.52
N GLY A 318 3.72 -12.86 12.45
CA GLY A 318 2.86 -13.35 11.39
C GLY A 318 3.21 -12.77 10.02
N LEU A 319 3.44 -11.46 9.92
CA LEU A 319 3.86 -10.80 8.69
C LEU A 319 5.21 -11.30 8.19
N VAL A 320 6.21 -11.31 9.08
CA VAL A 320 7.56 -11.80 8.76
C VAL A 320 7.52 -13.28 8.36
N GLY A 321 6.81 -14.12 9.13
CA GLY A 321 6.66 -15.54 8.84
C GLY A 321 5.94 -15.81 7.53
N PHE A 322 4.87 -15.04 7.21
CA PHE A 322 4.16 -15.14 5.94
C PHE A 322 5.07 -14.82 4.75
N THR A 323 5.78 -13.70 4.81
CA THR A 323 6.64 -13.25 3.71
C THR A 323 7.84 -14.17 3.52
N LEU A 324 8.52 -14.57 4.59
CA LEU A 324 9.68 -15.49 4.51
C LEU A 324 9.28 -16.93 4.19
N GLY A 325 8.09 -17.37 4.59
CA GLY A 325 7.56 -18.72 4.32
C GLY A 325 6.91 -18.87 2.94
N SER A 326 6.65 -17.77 2.22
CA SER A 326 6.10 -17.82 0.86
C SER A 326 7.26 -17.91 -0.13
N PRO A 327 7.34 -18.97 -0.99
CA PRO A 327 8.34 -19.00 -2.05
C PRO A 327 7.96 -17.89 -3.05
N ALA A 328 8.74 -16.84 -3.08
CA ALA A 328 8.67 -15.82 -4.13
C ALA A 328 9.12 -16.49 -5.44
N GLY A 329 8.18 -16.95 -6.24
CA GLY A 329 8.49 -17.64 -7.49
C GLY A 329 7.52 -18.75 -7.88
N ALA A 330 6.49 -19.02 -7.08
CA ALA A 330 5.46 -20.00 -7.47
C ALA A 330 4.56 -19.52 -8.65
N ASP A 331 4.70 -18.26 -9.06
CA ASP A 331 3.94 -17.66 -10.16
C ASP A 331 4.81 -17.38 -11.41
N ALA A 332 6.06 -17.84 -11.46
CA ALA A 332 6.79 -17.92 -12.71
C ALA A 332 6.16 -19.06 -13.51
N GLU A 333 5.29 -18.76 -14.47
CA GLU A 333 4.91 -19.70 -15.51
C GLU A 333 6.20 -20.32 -16.07
N PRO A 334 6.26 -21.66 -16.23
CA PRO A 334 7.42 -22.29 -16.87
C PRO A 334 7.64 -21.61 -18.22
N SER A 335 8.88 -21.24 -18.47
CA SER A 335 9.25 -20.59 -19.73
C SER A 335 8.78 -21.43 -20.93
N PRO A 336 8.44 -20.83 -22.08
CA PRO A 336 8.00 -21.57 -23.27
C PRO A 336 8.94 -22.73 -23.62
N SER A 337 10.23 -22.62 -23.30
CA SER A 337 11.24 -23.66 -23.48
C SER A 337 11.13 -24.82 -22.48
N GLU A 338 10.52 -24.64 -21.32
CA GLU A 338 10.26 -25.71 -20.35
C GLU A 338 8.94 -26.42 -20.63
N GLN A 339 7.94 -25.72 -21.17
CA GLN A 339 6.70 -26.33 -21.65
C GLN A 339 6.95 -27.21 -22.88
N GLU A 340 7.85 -26.81 -23.76
CA GLU A 340 8.22 -27.59 -24.96
C GLU A 340 9.02 -28.89 -24.61
N ARG A 341 9.80 -28.85 -23.51
CA ARG A 341 10.52 -30.05 -23.00
C ARG A 341 9.64 -31.01 -22.20
N ALA A 342 8.53 -30.56 -21.66
CA ALA A 342 7.60 -31.39 -20.89
C ALA A 342 6.56 -32.13 -21.78
N ASN A 343 6.46 -31.80 -23.05
CA ASN A 343 5.56 -32.47 -24.01
C ASN A 343 6.34 -32.89 -25.28
N PRO A 344 7.20 -33.91 -25.18
CA PRO A 344 7.77 -34.53 -26.36
C PRO A 344 6.64 -35.30 -27.06
N GLY A 345 6.20 -34.81 -28.24
CA GLY A 345 5.16 -35.41 -29.10
C GLY A 345 5.43 -36.88 -29.46
#